data_e21e35b3ffb6301145e4e37695c50af4
#
_entry.id   e21e35b3ffb6301145e4e37695c50af4
#
_cell.length_a   1.000
_cell.length_b   1.000
_cell.length_c   1.000
_cell.angle_alpha   90.00
_cell.angle_beta   90.00
_cell.angle_gamma   90.00
#
_symmetry.space_group_name_H-M   'P 1'
#
loop_
_entity.id
_entity.type
_entity.pdbx_description
1 polymer ?
#
loop_
_entity_poly.entity_id
_entity_poly.type
_entity_poly.pdbx_seq_one_letter_code
_entity_poly.pdbx_strand_id
1 'polypeptide(L)'
;LGMTVIANGVESQAQLGFLRRNDCDVFQGYMFGEPMSADAAGMTLRRRYLRPDAFTDNRPDRTLLLLDDEENVLRSLVRLFRRDGYRILAAGNVRDAFDLLAVNDVQVILSDQRMSDMSGTEFLGRVKMLYPSTIRLVLSGYTDLNTVTEAINRGAIYRFLTKPWNDDELREHIRQAFRTYEEQRRSTSG
;
A
#
# COMPACT_ATOMS: atom_id res chain seq x y z
N LEU A 1 -24.18 3.28 16.26
CA LEU A 1 -24.60 4.65 15.90
C LEU A 1 -24.64 4.69 14.37
N GLY A 2 -25.79 4.53 13.73
CA GLY A 2 -25.94 4.52 12.26
C GLY A 2 -25.71 5.89 11.59
N MET A 3 -24.49 6.44 11.73
CA MET A 3 -24.09 7.69 11.10
C MET A 3 -23.44 7.42 9.75
N THR A 4 -23.82 8.17 8.73
CA THR A 4 -23.17 8.16 7.40
C THR A 4 -22.07 9.21 7.38
N VAL A 5 -20.85 8.82 7.03
CA VAL A 5 -19.70 9.72 6.90
C VAL A 5 -19.60 10.22 5.46
N ILE A 6 -19.58 11.54 5.30
CA ILE A 6 -19.47 12.19 3.98
C ILE A 6 -18.16 12.98 3.91
N ALA A 7 -17.32 12.66 2.94
CA ALA A 7 -16.10 13.42 2.65
C ALA A 7 -16.34 14.38 1.49
N ASN A 8 -16.08 15.67 1.75
CA ASN A 8 -16.15 16.75 0.76
C ASN A 8 -14.75 17.17 0.30
N GLY A 9 -14.64 17.67 -0.94
CA GLY A 9 -13.39 18.19 -1.49
C GLY A 9 -12.43 17.08 -1.92
N VAL A 10 -12.94 15.95 -2.40
CA VAL A 10 -12.11 14.87 -2.96
C VAL A 10 -11.67 15.26 -4.37
N GLU A 11 -10.38 15.55 -4.53
CA GLU A 11 -9.80 16.07 -5.78
C GLU A 11 -8.82 15.07 -6.43
N SER A 12 -8.41 14.02 -5.70
CA SER A 12 -7.41 13.06 -6.19
C SER A 12 -7.78 11.61 -5.89
N GLN A 13 -7.27 10.69 -6.73
CA GLN A 13 -7.37 9.23 -6.51
C GLN A 13 -6.76 8.81 -5.17
N ALA A 14 -5.69 9.49 -4.73
CA ALA A 14 -5.04 9.23 -3.46
C ALA A 14 -5.99 9.48 -2.28
N GLN A 15 -6.66 10.66 -2.27
CA GLN A 15 -7.66 11.00 -1.26
C GLN A 15 -8.82 10.01 -1.26
N LEU A 16 -9.36 9.68 -2.43
CA LEU A 16 -10.45 8.71 -2.56
C LEU A 16 -10.05 7.34 -2.02
N GLY A 17 -8.87 6.85 -2.39
CA GLY A 17 -8.34 5.57 -1.92
C GLY A 17 -8.16 5.53 -0.41
N PHE A 18 -7.65 6.60 0.20
CA PHE A 18 -7.50 6.73 1.65
C PHE A 18 -8.87 6.70 2.35
N LEU A 19 -9.80 7.53 1.91
CA LEU A 19 -11.14 7.65 2.51
C LEU A 19 -11.93 6.34 2.45
N ARG A 20 -11.82 5.58 1.35
CA ARG A 20 -12.46 4.27 1.21
C ARG A 20 -11.91 3.22 2.17
N ARG A 21 -10.59 3.21 2.38
CA ARG A 21 -9.97 2.28 3.34
C ARG A 21 -10.30 2.61 4.80
N ASN A 22 -10.80 3.83 5.06
CA ASN A 22 -11.25 4.27 6.37
C ASN A 22 -12.78 4.31 6.46
N ASP A 23 -13.48 3.47 5.68
CA ASP A 23 -14.93 3.24 5.74
C ASP A 23 -15.77 4.53 5.61
N CYS A 24 -15.31 5.49 4.78
CA CYS A 24 -16.13 6.63 4.42
C CYS A 24 -17.21 6.21 3.41
N ASP A 25 -18.47 6.55 3.69
CA ASP A 25 -19.62 6.07 2.93
C ASP A 25 -19.90 6.86 1.65
N VAL A 26 -19.69 8.17 1.68
CA VAL A 26 -20.06 9.09 0.58
C VAL A 26 -18.93 10.05 0.29
N PHE A 27 -18.68 10.29 -0.99
CA PHE A 27 -17.60 11.17 -1.46
C PHE A 27 -18.15 12.26 -2.37
N GLN A 28 -17.68 13.50 -2.19
CA GLN A 28 -17.99 14.63 -3.04
C GLN A 28 -16.71 15.42 -3.35
N GLY A 29 -16.54 15.85 -4.61
CA GLY A 29 -15.41 16.68 -5.01
C GLY A 29 -15.20 16.72 -6.52
N TYR A 30 -14.30 17.56 -6.98
CA TYR A 30 -14.01 17.80 -8.39
C TYR A 30 -13.54 16.53 -9.14
N MET A 31 -13.01 15.55 -8.43
CA MET A 31 -12.68 14.26 -9.01
C MET A 31 -13.87 13.54 -9.66
N PHE A 32 -15.09 13.78 -9.19
CA PHE A 32 -16.32 13.16 -9.70
C PHE A 32 -17.02 14.01 -10.75
N GLY A 33 -16.64 15.26 -10.88
CA GLY A 33 -17.18 16.23 -11.83
C GLY A 33 -17.21 17.64 -11.28
N GLU A 34 -17.09 18.61 -12.17
CA GLU A 34 -17.30 20.02 -11.82
C GLU A 34 -18.79 20.31 -11.60
N PRO A 35 -19.12 21.39 -10.85
CA PRO A 35 -20.49 21.85 -10.74
C PRO A 35 -21.09 22.07 -12.12
N MET A 36 -22.26 21.49 -12.37
CA MET A 36 -22.91 21.55 -13.67
C MET A 36 -24.38 21.98 -13.56
N SER A 37 -24.95 22.44 -14.68
CA SER A 37 -26.37 22.79 -14.73
C SER A 37 -27.26 21.57 -14.48
N ALA A 38 -28.52 21.81 -14.07
CA ALA A 38 -29.50 20.74 -13.84
C ALA A 38 -29.72 19.86 -15.06
N ASP A 39 -29.70 20.46 -16.26
CA ASP A 39 -29.86 19.72 -17.53
C ASP A 39 -28.67 18.81 -17.82
N ALA A 40 -27.43 19.31 -17.59
CA ALA A 40 -26.21 18.52 -17.75
C ALA A 40 -26.15 17.38 -16.71
N ALA A 41 -26.55 17.64 -15.47
CA ALA A 41 -26.65 16.63 -14.42
C ALA A 41 -27.66 15.53 -14.79
N GLY A 42 -28.82 15.93 -15.33
CA GLY A 42 -29.85 15.00 -15.85
C GLY A 42 -29.35 14.09 -16.97
N MET A 43 -28.52 14.61 -17.89
CA MET A 43 -27.89 13.80 -18.95
C MET A 43 -26.85 12.82 -18.36
N THR A 44 -26.05 13.26 -17.40
CA THR A 44 -25.03 12.45 -16.73
C THR A 44 -25.67 11.31 -15.95
N LEU A 45 -26.74 11.58 -15.21
CA LEU A 45 -27.50 10.55 -14.48
C LEU A 45 -28.14 9.52 -15.39
N ARG A 46 -28.69 9.93 -16.57
CA ARG A 46 -29.26 9.01 -17.57
C ARG A 46 -28.20 8.07 -18.17
N ARG A 47 -26.96 8.53 -18.31
CA ARG A 47 -25.85 7.70 -18.83
C ARG A 47 -25.34 6.66 -17.84
N ARG A 48 -25.78 6.67 -16.57
CA ARG A 48 -25.36 5.74 -15.49
C ARG A 48 -23.84 5.63 -15.28
N TYR A 49 -23.04 6.63 -15.69
CA TYR A 49 -21.59 6.57 -15.64
C TYR A 49 -21.02 7.72 -14.82
N LEU A 50 -20.96 7.53 -13.51
CA LEU A 50 -19.96 8.12 -12.64
C LEU A 50 -19.17 6.99 -11.98
N ARG A 51 -18.68 6.06 -12.78
CA ARG A 51 -17.66 5.12 -12.29
C ARG A 51 -16.31 5.60 -12.80
N PRO A 52 -15.44 6.15 -11.96
CA PRO A 52 -14.03 6.16 -12.27
C PRO A 52 -13.62 4.71 -12.58
N ASP A 53 -12.87 4.48 -13.66
CA ASP A 53 -12.42 3.14 -14.12
C ASP A 53 -11.61 2.34 -13.09
N ALA A 54 -11.46 2.89 -11.87
CA ALA A 54 -10.78 2.30 -10.73
C ALA A 54 -11.53 1.10 -10.08
N PHE A 55 -12.68 0.66 -10.61
CA PHE A 55 -13.56 -0.31 -9.93
C PHE A 55 -13.73 -1.66 -10.61
N THR A 56 -13.10 -1.90 -11.75
CA THR A 56 -13.04 -3.26 -12.30
C THR A 56 -11.92 -4.02 -11.63
N ASP A 57 -12.29 -4.77 -10.62
CA ASP A 57 -11.44 -5.63 -9.80
C ASP A 57 -11.03 -6.88 -10.59
N ASN A 58 -10.15 -6.68 -11.58
CA ASN A 58 -9.43 -7.78 -12.23
C ASN A 58 -7.93 -7.71 -11.91
N ARG A 59 -7.61 -7.25 -10.68
CA ARG A 59 -6.24 -7.13 -10.19
C ARG A 59 -5.85 -8.41 -9.46
N PRO A 60 -4.62 -8.89 -9.61
CA PRO A 60 -4.15 -10.01 -8.79
C PRO A 60 -4.35 -9.68 -7.31
N ASP A 61 -4.91 -10.62 -6.56
CA ASP A 61 -5.29 -10.47 -5.14
C ASP A 61 -4.10 -10.16 -4.20
N ARG A 62 -2.88 -10.11 -4.73
CA ARG A 62 -1.63 -9.94 -3.98
C ARG A 62 -0.80 -8.81 -4.56
N THR A 63 -0.73 -7.68 -3.84
CA THR A 63 0.08 -6.52 -4.20
C THR A 63 1.27 -6.40 -3.27
N LEU A 64 2.47 -6.38 -3.84
CA LEU A 64 3.75 -6.19 -3.16
C LEU A 64 4.30 -4.82 -3.50
N LEU A 65 4.54 -3.98 -2.48
CA LEU A 65 5.25 -2.71 -2.63
C LEU A 65 6.72 -2.91 -2.26
N LEU A 66 7.60 -2.54 -3.18
CA LEU A 66 9.04 -2.52 -3.02
C LEU A 66 9.51 -1.07 -2.89
N LEU A 67 10.29 -0.77 -1.86
CA LEU A 67 10.85 0.56 -1.61
C LEU A 67 12.35 0.46 -1.35
N ASP A 68 13.14 1.08 -2.24
CA ASP A 68 14.60 1.16 -2.13
C ASP A 68 15.08 2.35 -2.98
N ASP A 69 15.95 3.23 -2.47
CA ASP A 69 16.45 4.38 -3.21
C ASP A 69 17.59 4.01 -4.18
N GLU A 70 18.11 2.79 -4.08
CA GLU A 70 19.02 2.22 -5.06
C GLU A 70 18.27 1.57 -6.23
N GLU A 71 18.21 2.25 -7.37
CA GLU A 71 17.49 1.76 -8.56
C GLU A 71 17.93 0.35 -9.02
N ASN A 72 19.20 -0.02 -8.84
CA ASN A 72 19.73 -1.33 -9.20
C ASN A 72 19.15 -2.43 -8.29
N VAL A 73 19.03 -2.15 -6.99
CA VAL A 73 18.42 -3.04 -6.01
C VAL A 73 16.94 -3.22 -6.34
N LEU A 74 16.24 -2.11 -6.56
CA LEU A 74 14.82 -2.11 -6.90
C LEU A 74 14.54 -2.92 -8.18
N ARG A 75 15.33 -2.73 -9.24
CA ARG A 75 15.23 -3.52 -10.48
C ARG A 75 15.48 -5.02 -10.25
N SER A 76 16.42 -5.36 -9.37
CA SER A 76 16.73 -6.76 -9.02
C SER A 76 15.57 -7.42 -8.29
N LEU A 77 14.96 -6.72 -7.32
CA LEU A 77 13.78 -7.20 -6.59
C LEU A 77 12.56 -7.36 -7.51
N VAL A 78 12.29 -6.38 -8.37
CA VAL A 78 11.21 -6.48 -9.38
C VAL A 78 11.41 -7.70 -10.28
N ARG A 79 12.63 -7.91 -10.77
CA ARG A 79 12.97 -9.09 -11.60
C ARG A 79 12.77 -10.40 -10.84
N LEU A 80 13.14 -10.44 -9.56
CA LEU A 80 12.99 -11.60 -8.69
C LEU A 80 11.53 -12.02 -8.57
N PHE A 81 10.64 -11.08 -8.26
CA PHE A 81 9.24 -11.38 -7.97
C PHE A 81 8.31 -11.39 -9.18
N ARG A 82 8.79 -10.98 -10.37
CA ARG A 82 7.96 -10.84 -11.59
C ARG A 82 7.17 -12.10 -11.96
N ARG A 83 7.66 -13.28 -11.62
CA ARG A 83 7.06 -14.57 -11.97
C ARG A 83 6.24 -15.19 -10.85
N ASP A 84 6.16 -14.55 -9.70
CA ASP A 84 5.50 -15.11 -8.51
C ASP A 84 3.99 -14.76 -8.44
N GLY A 85 3.44 -14.12 -9.49
CA GLY A 85 2.02 -13.80 -9.59
C GLY A 85 1.56 -12.59 -8.76
N TYR A 86 2.51 -11.77 -8.26
CA TYR A 86 2.21 -10.54 -7.53
C TYR A 86 2.03 -9.36 -8.48
N ARG A 87 1.14 -8.44 -8.10
CA ARG A 87 1.19 -7.09 -8.61
C ARG A 87 2.30 -6.35 -7.89
N ILE A 88 3.36 -6.01 -8.60
CA ILE A 88 4.52 -5.34 -8.03
C ILE A 88 4.38 -3.83 -8.24
N LEU A 89 4.47 -3.08 -7.15
CA LEU A 89 4.62 -1.64 -7.12
C LEU A 89 6.04 -1.34 -6.66
N ALA A 90 6.70 -0.37 -7.29
CA ALA A 90 8.07 -0.02 -6.99
C ALA A 90 8.17 1.49 -6.75
N ALA A 91 8.80 1.88 -5.66
CA ALA A 91 9.05 3.26 -5.28
C ALA A 91 10.54 3.47 -4.99
N GLY A 92 11.12 4.54 -5.53
CA GLY A 92 12.51 4.94 -5.27
C GLY A 92 12.66 5.91 -4.09
N ASN A 93 11.57 6.33 -3.47
CA ASN A 93 11.57 7.22 -2.31
C ASN A 93 10.29 7.06 -1.50
N VAL A 94 10.30 7.60 -0.28
CA VAL A 94 9.20 7.47 0.68
C VAL A 94 7.92 8.16 0.20
N ARG A 95 8.03 9.30 -0.48
CA ARG A 95 6.88 10.04 -1.00
C ARG A 95 6.11 9.20 -2.01
N ASP A 96 6.80 8.68 -3.02
CA ASP A 96 6.20 7.82 -4.05
C ASP A 96 5.58 6.56 -3.45
N ALA A 97 6.21 5.99 -2.40
CA ALA A 97 5.67 4.86 -1.67
C ALA A 97 4.33 5.18 -0.99
N PHE A 98 4.20 6.35 -0.35
CA PHE A 98 2.93 6.78 0.23
C PHE A 98 1.88 7.09 -0.85
N ASP A 99 2.25 7.70 -1.96
CA ASP A 99 1.34 7.94 -3.07
C ASP A 99 0.79 6.62 -3.64
N LEU A 100 1.64 5.60 -3.77
CA LEU A 100 1.23 4.27 -4.19
C LEU A 100 0.32 3.59 -3.15
N LEU A 101 0.64 3.70 -1.85
CA LEU A 101 -0.21 3.18 -0.77
C LEU A 101 -1.58 3.85 -0.73
N ALA A 102 -1.63 5.15 -1.05
CA ALA A 102 -2.88 5.90 -1.05
C ALA A 102 -3.89 5.40 -2.09
N VAL A 103 -3.43 4.96 -3.28
CA VAL A 103 -4.30 4.56 -4.40
C VAL A 103 -4.41 3.06 -4.62
N ASN A 104 -3.63 2.24 -3.89
CA ASN A 104 -3.63 0.79 -4.06
C ASN A 104 -3.88 0.09 -2.72
N ASP A 105 -4.55 -1.06 -2.78
CA ASP A 105 -4.60 -1.99 -1.66
C ASP A 105 -3.30 -2.81 -1.65
N VAL A 106 -2.41 -2.48 -0.72
CA VAL A 106 -1.08 -3.10 -0.58
C VAL A 106 -1.09 -4.05 0.60
N GLN A 107 -0.89 -5.33 0.34
CA GLN A 107 -0.90 -6.36 1.37
C GLN A 107 0.47 -6.54 2.03
N VAL A 108 1.54 -6.42 1.26
CA VAL A 108 2.91 -6.64 1.75
C VAL A 108 3.82 -5.52 1.27
N ILE A 109 4.67 -5.02 2.16
CA ILE A 109 5.75 -4.05 1.86
C ILE A 109 7.09 -4.69 2.19
N LEU A 110 8.04 -4.53 1.28
CA LEU A 110 9.46 -4.75 1.51
C LEU A 110 10.20 -3.43 1.31
N SER A 111 10.73 -2.86 2.39
CA SER A 111 11.43 -1.57 2.38
C SER A 111 12.90 -1.76 2.69
N ASP A 112 13.78 -1.06 1.99
CA ASP A 112 15.15 -0.87 2.46
C ASP A 112 15.17 -0.15 3.80
N GLN A 113 16.23 -0.41 4.61
CA GLN A 113 16.45 0.27 5.89
C GLN A 113 17.13 1.62 5.72
N ARG A 114 18.07 1.72 4.79
CA ARG A 114 18.91 2.92 4.61
C ARG A 114 18.49 3.69 3.38
N MET A 115 17.67 4.68 3.57
CA MET A 115 17.25 5.59 2.51
C MET A 115 17.60 7.03 2.87
N SER A 116 17.75 7.89 1.87
CA SER A 116 18.19 9.28 2.04
C SER A 116 17.21 10.12 2.85
N ASP A 117 15.91 9.94 2.66
CA ASP A 117 14.86 10.80 3.22
C ASP A 117 14.45 10.38 4.63
N MET A 118 14.36 9.07 4.88
CA MET A 118 13.84 8.49 6.10
C MET A 118 14.27 7.03 6.21
N SER A 119 14.54 6.54 7.42
CA SER A 119 14.83 5.11 7.59
C SER A 119 13.61 4.23 7.28
N GLY A 120 13.87 3.00 6.78
CA GLY A 120 12.80 2.03 6.51
C GLY A 120 11.97 1.72 7.75
N THR A 121 12.60 1.61 8.92
CA THR A 121 11.90 1.38 10.19
C THR A 121 10.96 2.51 10.55
N GLU A 122 11.35 3.76 10.31
CA GLU A 122 10.49 4.93 10.55
C GLU A 122 9.33 4.98 9.55
N PHE A 123 9.59 4.75 8.27
CA PHE A 123 8.56 4.64 7.23
C PHE A 123 7.53 3.56 7.59
N LEU A 124 8.00 2.35 7.91
CA LEU A 124 7.11 1.23 8.26
C LEU A 124 6.33 1.47 9.56
N GLY A 125 6.89 2.24 10.50
CA GLY A 125 6.17 2.70 11.69
C GLY A 125 4.99 3.59 11.34
N ARG A 126 5.15 4.53 10.40
CA ARG A 126 4.05 5.38 9.88
C ARG A 126 3.02 4.56 9.11
N VAL A 127 3.49 3.62 8.29
CA VAL A 127 2.59 2.69 7.58
C VAL A 127 1.74 1.88 8.54
N LYS A 128 2.29 1.41 9.66
CA LYS A 128 1.52 0.68 10.69
C LYS A 128 0.32 1.49 11.20
N MET A 129 0.49 2.80 11.40
CA MET A 129 -0.59 3.66 11.90
C MET A 129 -1.67 3.91 10.85
N LEU A 130 -1.28 4.07 9.58
CA LEU A 130 -2.19 4.42 8.49
C LEU A 130 -2.81 3.19 7.79
N TYR A 131 -2.07 2.08 7.75
CA TYR A 131 -2.41 0.84 7.06
C TYR A 131 -2.08 -0.36 7.97
N PRO A 132 -2.78 -0.55 9.08
CA PRO A 132 -2.41 -1.52 10.13
C PRO A 132 -2.40 -2.97 9.65
N SER A 133 -3.25 -3.32 8.69
CA SER A 133 -3.34 -4.68 8.12
C SER A 133 -2.18 -5.02 7.17
N THR A 134 -1.50 -4.04 6.58
CA THR A 134 -0.38 -4.29 5.67
C THR A 134 0.77 -4.98 6.41
N ILE A 135 1.32 -6.05 5.87
CA ILE A 135 2.49 -6.74 6.44
C ILE A 135 3.77 -6.03 6.00
N ARG A 136 4.62 -5.71 6.94
CA ARG A 136 5.78 -4.82 6.78
C ARG A 136 7.08 -5.56 7.02
N LEU A 137 7.90 -5.68 5.96
CA LEU A 137 9.23 -6.28 6.04
C LEU A 137 10.29 -5.21 5.76
N VAL A 138 11.43 -5.31 6.42
CA VAL A 138 12.59 -4.46 6.16
C VAL A 138 13.76 -5.30 5.63
N LEU A 139 14.46 -4.77 4.64
CA LEU A 139 15.70 -5.31 4.11
C LEU A 139 16.85 -4.46 4.64
N SER A 140 17.84 -5.06 5.34
CA SER A 140 18.83 -4.31 6.10
C SER A 140 20.21 -4.94 5.99
N GLY A 141 21.26 -4.11 6.05
CA GLY A 141 22.63 -4.58 6.22
C GLY A 141 22.92 -5.01 7.67
N TYR A 142 24.03 -5.70 7.87
CA TYR A 142 24.46 -6.22 9.19
C TYR A 142 24.61 -5.17 10.28
N THR A 143 24.75 -3.91 9.95
CA THR A 143 25.06 -2.82 10.91
C THR A 143 23.82 -2.22 11.59
N ASP A 144 22.62 -2.58 11.17
CA ASP A 144 21.37 -1.90 11.59
C ASP A 144 20.56 -2.71 12.63
N LEU A 145 21.12 -3.79 13.16
CA LEU A 145 20.43 -4.78 13.99
C LEU A 145 19.73 -4.18 15.23
N ASN A 146 20.33 -3.21 15.91
CA ASN A 146 19.74 -2.62 17.13
C ASN A 146 18.46 -1.84 16.82
N THR A 147 18.48 -0.99 15.79
CA THR A 147 17.32 -0.19 15.37
C THR A 147 16.17 -1.08 14.88
N VAL A 148 16.52 -2.13 14.15
CA VAL A 148 15.55 -3.09 13.62
C VAL A 148 14.91 -3.92 14.74
N THR A 149 15.70 -4.36 15.74
CA THR A 149 15.19 -5.11 16.90
C THR A 149 14.18 -4.28 17.69
N GLU A 150 14.44 -3.00 17.92
CA GLU A 150 13.50 -2.10 18.59
C GLU A 150 12.20 -1.93 17.79
N ALA A 151 12.28 -1.79 16.47
CA ALA A 151 11.13 -1.66 15.60
C ALA A 151 10.26 -2.94 15.55
N ILE A 152 10.87 -4.12 15.63
CA ILE A 152 10.16 -5.40 15.79
C ILE A 152 9.41 -5.43 17.11
N ASN A 153 10.09 -5.10 18.22
CA ASN A 153 9.51 -5.12 19.56
C ASN A 153 8.32 -4.16 19.69
N ARG A 154 8.34 -3.03 18.98
CA ARG A 154 7.21 -2.10 18.89
C ARG A 154 6.11 -2.57 17.91
N GLY A 155 6.30 -3.71 17.25
CA GLY A 155 5.36 -4.26 16.25
C GLY A 155 5.25 -3.42 14.97
N ALA A 156 6.20 -2.52 14.71
CA ALA A 156 6.24 -1.73 13.49
C ALA A 156 6.62 -2.58 12.28
N ILE A 157 7.41 -3.63 12.49
CA ILE A 157 7.93 -4.54 11.48
C ILE A 157 7.49 -5.97 11.79
N TYR A 158 7.03 -6.68 10.79
CA TYR A 158 6.73 -8.11 10.87
C TYR A 158 8.00 -8.95 10.89
N ARG A 159 8.95 -8.64 10.01
CA ARG A 159 10.22 -9.36 9.87
C ARG A 159 11.29 -8.46 9.27
N PHE A 160 12.54 -8.68 9.71
CA PHE A 160 13.70 -8.13 9.00
C PHE A 160 14.41 -9.22 8.19
N LEU A 161 15.07 -8.82 7.10
CA LEU A 161 15.83 -9.67 6.21
C LEU A 161 17.19 -9.00 5.95
N THR A 162 18.23 -9.79 5.74
CA THR A 162 19.60 -9.27 5.59
C THR A 162 19.99 -9.08 4.13
N LYS A 163 20.75 -8.02 3.85
CA LYS A 163 21.50 -7.86 2.59
C LYS A 163 22.92 -8.41 2.79
N PRO A 164 23.48 -9.20 1.85
CA PRO A 164 22.84 -9.72 0.66
C PRO A 164 21.83 -10.83 0.99
N TRP A 165 20.78 -10.94 0.16
CA TRP A 165 19.74 -11.96 0.33
C TRP A 165 19.98 -13.20 -0.54
N ASN A 166 19.39 -14.31 -0.13
CA ASN A 166 19.18 -15.47 -0.97
C ASN A 166 17.81 -15.36 -1.66
N ASP A 167 17.75 -15.57 -2.98
CA ASP A 167 16.52 -15.38 -3.78
C ASP A 167 15.37 -16.28 -3.33
N ASP A 168 15.66 -17.56 -3.03
CA ASP A 168 14.63 -18.54 -2.66
C ASP A 168 14.12 -18.28 -1.24
N GLU A 169 15.00 -17.92 -0.31
CA GLU A 169 14.64 -17.52 1.05
C GLU A 169 13.79 -16.24 1.05
N LEU A 170 14.17 -15.25 0.27
CA LEU A 170 13.43 -13.99 0.16
C LEU A 170 12.04 -14.23 -0.42
N ARG A 171 11.90 -15.07 -1.46
CA ARG A 171 10.60 -15.47 -1.98
C ARG A 171 9.73 -16.16 -0.94
N GLU A 172 10.31 -17.07 -0.15
CA GLU A 172 9.55 -17.77 0.89
C GLU A 172 9.07 -16.80 1.98
N HIS A 173 9.89 -15.84 2.39
CA HIS A 173 9.50 -14.82 3.35
C HIS A 173 8.34 -13.95 2.85
N ILE A 174 8.36 -13.56 1.58
CA ILE A 174 7.25 -12.79 0.97
C ILE A 174 5.97 -13.66 0.89
N ARG A 175 6.08 -14.95 0.53
CA ARG A 175 4.92 -15.87 0.54
C ARG A 175 4.31 -16.01 1.94
N GLN A 176 5.14 -16.15 2.97
CA GLN A 176 4.70 -16.20 4.37
C GLN A 176 4.01 -14.91 4.79
N ALA A 177 4.53 -13.74 4.38
CA ALA A 177 3.91 -12.45 4.66
C ALA A 177 2.49 -12.36 4.06
N PHE A 178 2.28 -12.79 2.82
CA PHE A 178 0.94 -12.84 2.23
C PHE A 178 0.00 -13.80 2.96
N ARG A 179 0.47 -14.98 3.38
CA ARG A 179 -0.35 -15.92 4.18
C ARG A 179 -0.76 -15.28 5.50
N THR A 180 0.17 -14.62 6.20
CA THR A 180 -0.14 -13.91 7.47
C THR A 180 -1.19 -12.82 7.26
N TYR A 181 -1.11 -12.05 6.16
CA TYR A 181 -2.13 -11.07 5.81
C TYR A 181 -3.51 -11.71 5.63
N GLU A 182 -3.59 -12.80 4.87
CA GLU A 182 -4.83 -13.53 4.59
C GLU A 182 -5.46 -14.10 5.87
N GLU A 183 -4.64 -14.63 6.78
CA GLU A 183 -5.07 -15.16 8.09
C GLU A 183 -5.63 -14.05 8.98
N GLN A 184 -4.94 -12.90 9.07
CA GLN A 184 -5.42 -11.75 9.84
C GLN A 184 -6.76 -11.23 9.32
N ARG A 185 -6.92 -11.15 8.00
CA ARG A 185 -8.16 -10.71 7.38
C ARG A 185 -9.35 -11.65 7.68
N ARG A 186 -9.11 -12.95 7.65
CA ARG A 186 -10.15 -13.95 8.00
C ARG A 186 -10.59 -13.83 9.46
N SER A 187 -9.67 -13.59 10.38
CA SER A 187 -9.94 -13.45 11.80
C SER A 187 -10.71 -12.17 12.16
N THR A 188 -10.66 -11.15 11.31
CA THR A 188 -11.37 -9.86 11.52
C THR A 188 -12.77 -9.87 10.91
N SER A 189 -13.07 -10.81 10.01
CA SER A 189 -14.35 -10.91 9.27
C SER A 189 -15.32 -11.96 9.88
N GLY A 190 -14.98 -12.61 11.00
CA GLY A 190 -15.79 -13.56 11.76
C GLY A 190 -16.14 -13.03 13.12
#